data_8ac124a5384bf94a6ef5ce56a89262e6
#
_entry.id   8ac124a5384bf94a6ef5ce56a89262e6
#
_cell.length_a   1.000
_cell.length_b   1.000
_cell.length_c   1.000
_cell.angle_alpha   90.00
_cell.angle_beta   90.00
_cell.angle_gamma   90.00
#
_symmetry.space_group_name_H-M   'P 1'
#
loop_
_entity.id
_entity.type
_entity.pdbx_description
1 polymer ?
#
loop_
_entity_poly.entity_id
_entity_poly.type
_entity_poly.pdbx_seq_one_letter_code
_entity_poly.pdbx_strand_id
1 'polypeptide(L)'
;MENTFFNRWDSIKHNIILNWVDVTSKDNSCGLSLFTDHTTSYAHGKDFPLALNVQYAGKGLWGRDYIIDRPTEISYALIPHAGTWEKSRIWTQSERRNEPLVATLGGDATLTSGSLFRIENNAYELVSMVY
;
A
#
# COMPACT_ATOMS: atom_id res chain seq x y z
N MET A 1 10.88 -11.97 3.51
CA MET A 1 9.80 -12.98 3.65
C MET A 1 9.82 -13.84 2.41
N GLU A 2 10.19 -15.10 2.55
CA GLU A 2 10.01 -16.01 1.42
C GLU A 2 8.52 -16.23 1.22
N ASN A 3 8.08 -16.02 0.00
CA ASN A 3 6.70 -16.10 -0.37
C ASN A 3 6.22 -17.56 -0.30
N THR A 4 5.35 -17.88 0.63
CA THR A 4 4.92 -19.25 0.93
C THR A 4 3.77 -19.74 0.07
N PHE A 5 3.13 -18.87 -0.72
CA PHE A 5 2.11 -19.30 -1.66
C PHE A 5 2.74 -19.88 -2.93
N PHE A 6 2.77 -21.17 -2.99
CA PHE A 6 3.27 -21.91 -4.13
C PHE A 6 2.15 -22.31 -5.08
N ASN A 7 2.15 -21.70 -6.26
CA ASN A 7 1.68 -22.44 -7.41
C ASN A 7 2.89 -23.09 -8.09
N ARG A 8 2.91 -24.38 -8.15
CA ARG A 8 3.98 -25.21 -8.74
C ARG A 8 4.25 -24.86 -10.22
N TRP A 9 3.31 -24.20 -10.88
CA TRP A 9 3.28 -23.91 -12.29
C TRP A 9 3.72 -22.47 -12.63
N ASP A 10 3.74 -21.56 -11.66
CA ASP A 10 4.08 -20.17 -11.88
C ASP A 10 5.49 -19.87 -11.41
N SER A 11 6.33 -19.43 -12.34
CA SER A 11 7.66 -18.92 -12.04
C SER A 11 7.61 -17.54 -11.39
N ILE A 12 6.58 -16.77 -11.68
CA ILE A 12 6.29 -15.43 -11.13
C ILE A 12 5.10 -15.54 -10.20
N LYS A 13 5.24 -15.03 -9.00
CA LYS A 13 4.19 -15.07 -7.99
C LYS A 13 3.58 -13.70 -7.80
N HIS A 14 2.27 -13.66 -7.95
CA HIS A 14 1.48 -12.46 -7.70
C HIS A 14 0.89 -12.50 -6.30
N ASN A 15 1.03 -11.41 -5.59
CA ASN A 15 0.43 -11.20 -4.28
C ASN A 15 -0.46 -9.97 -4.31
N ILE A 16 -1.46 -9.96 -3.45
CA ILE A 16 -2.34 -8.82 -3.31
C ILE A 16 -1.63 -7.74 -2.51
N ILE A 17 -1.71 -6.52 -2.99
CA ILE A 17 -1.34 -5.30 -2.29
C ILE A 17 -2.61 -4.50 -2.00
N LEU A 18 -2.79 -4.10 -0.77
CA LEU A 18 -3.90 -3.22 -0.38
C LEU A 18 -3.49 -1.76 -0.52
N ASN A 19 -2.48 -1.34 0.21
CA ASN A 19 -2.02 0.05 0.24
C ASN A 19 -0.53 0.18 -0.03
N TRP A 20 0.27 -0.76 0.44
CA TRP A 20 1.73 -0.70 0.28
C TRP A 20 2.38 -2.08 0.31
N VAL A 21 3.57 -2.14 -0.24
CA VAL A 21 4.51 -3.27 -0.15
C VAL A 21 5.92 -2.72 0.00
N ASP A 22 6.75 -3.46 0.73
CA ASP A 22 8.14 -3.09 0.97
C ASP A 22 9.12 -4.18 0.54
N VAL A 23 10.24 -3.76 0.00
CA VAL A 23 11.39 -4.60 -0.28
C VAL A 23 12.59 -4.05 0.46
N THR A 24 13.02 -4.76 1.48
CA THR A 24 14.19 -4.40 2.30
C THR A 24 15.41 -5.21 1.89
N SER A 25 16.59 -4.60 1.91
CA SER A 25 17.87 -5.27 1.68
C SER A 25 18.11 -6.37 2.71
N LYS A 26 18.90 -7.38 2.35
CA LYS A 26 19.16 -8.54 3.24
C LYS A 26 19.82 -8.17 4.56
N ASP A 27 20.62 -7.12 4.56
CA ASP A 27 21.30 -6.58 5.73
C ASP A 27 20.46 -5.56 6.52
N ASN A 28 19.24 -5.33 6.08
CA ASN A 28 18.30 -4.34 6.65
C ASN A 28 18.85 -2.90 6.68
N SER A 29 19.78 -2.57 5.79
CA SER A 29 20.36 -1.22 5.73
C SER A 29 19.48 -0.22 5.01
N CYS A 30 18.73 -0.66 4.02
CA CYS A 30 17.84 0.19 3.22
C CYS A 30 16.67 -0.62 2.65
N GLY A 31 15.66 0.09 2.20
CA GLY A 31 14.51 -0.50 1.53
C GLY A 31 13.87 0.47 0.54
N LEU A 32 12.91 -0.06 -0.19
CA LEU A 32 12.05 0.67 -1.13
C LEU A 32 10.62 0.22 -0.93
N SER A 33 9.77 1.14 -0.53
CA SER A 33 8.33 0.90 -0.41
C SER A 33 7.60 1.41 -1.63
N LEU A 34 6.64 0.64 -2.10
CA LEU A 34 5.70 0.99 -3.16
C LEU A 34 4.32 1.19 -2.54
N PHE A 35 3.76 2.37 -2.72
CA PHE A 35 2.41 2.73 -2.29
C PHE A 35 1.46 2.77 -3.46
N THR A 36 0.23 2.31 -3.25
CA THR A 36 -0.87 2.37 -4.21
C THR A 36 -2.08 3.03 -3.58
N ASP A 37 -2.94 3.61 -4.40
CA ASP A 37 -4.21 4.23 -4.02
C ASP A 37 -5.40 3.26 -4.17
N HIS A 38 -5.14 2.02 -4.55
CA HIS A 38 -6.16 1.01 -4.78
C HIS A 38 -5.61 -0.39 -4.56
N THR A 39 -6.51 -1.32 -4.30
CA THR A 39 -6.17 -2.73 -4.20
C THR A 39 -5.77 -3.28 -5.58
N THR A 40 -4.60 -3.86 -5.66
CA THR A 40 -4.09 -4.50 -6.87
C THR A 40 -3.20 -5.69 -6.53
N SER A 41 -2.34 -6.10 -7.43
CA SER A 41 -1.38 -7.15 -7.17
C SER A 41 0.04 -6.73 -7.51
N TYR A 42 1.00 -7.38 -6.90
CA TYR A 42 2.42 -7.21 -7.23
C TYR A 42 3.08 -8.57 -7.42
N ALA A 43 4.18 -8.57 -8.12
CA ALA A 43 5.07 -9.71 -8.25
C ALA A 43 6.46 -9.32 -7.75
N HIS A 44 7.11 -10.25 -7.05
CA HIS A 44 8.49 -10.12 -6.64
C HIS A 44 9.09 -11.50 -6.41
N GLY A 45 10.36 -11.68 -6.71
CA GLY A 45 11.07 -12.93 -6.52
C GLY A 45 12.57 -12.73 -6.50
N LYS A 46 13.31 -13.83 -6.27
CA LYS A 46 14.78 -13.80 -6.17
C LYS A 46 15.43 -13.18 -7.40
N ASP A 47 14.93 -13.53 -8.58
CA ASP A 47 15.47 -13.11 -9.87
C ASP A 47 14.46 -12.24 -10.66
N PHE A 48 13.48 -11.69 -9.95
CA PHE A 48 12.42 -10.88 -10.53
C PHE A 48 12.25 -9.58 -9.73
N PRO A 49 12.31 -8.43 -10.39
CA PRO A 49 12.15 -7.14 -9.70
C PRO A 49 10.75 -6.98 -9.11
N LEU A 50 10.62 -6.06 -8.18
CA LEU A 50 9.31 -5.63 -7.71
C LEU A 50 8.52 -5.04 -8.89
N ALA A 51 7.42 -5.66 -9.24
CA ALA A 51 6.56 -5.25 -10.34
C ALA A 51 5.13 -5.09 -9.86
N LEU A 52 4.55 -3.92 -10.13
CA LEU A 52 3.16 -3.61 -9.83
C LEU A 52 2.27 -4.01 -11.02
N ASN A 53 1.22 -4.77 -10.76
CA ASN A 53 0.15 -4.97 -11.72
C ASN A 53 -0.76 -3.75 -11.70
N VAL A 54 -0.68 -2.95 -12.74
CA VAL A 54 -1.47 -1.72 -12.81
C VAL A 54 -2.87 -1.99 -13.34
N GLN A 55 -3.02 -2.95 -14.24
CA GLN A 55 -4.30 -3.29 -14.84
C GLN A 55 -4.26 -4.66 -15.51
N TYR A 56 -5.40 -5.32 -15.59
CA TYR A 56 -5.57 -6.56 -16.32
C TYR A 56 -6.55 -6.39 -17.46
N ALA A 57 -6.18 -6.87 -18.65
CA ALA A 57 -7.06 -6.96 -19.80
C ALA A 57 -6.92 -8.33 -20.46
N GLY A 58 -8.02 -8.89 -20.91
CA GLY A 58 -8.04 -10.18 -21.57
C GLY A 58 -9.22 -11.06 -21.17
N LYS A 59 -9.15 -12.32 -21.55
CA LYS A 59 -10.15 -13.30 -21.13
C LYS A 59 -9.85 -13.76 -19.72
N GLY A 60 -10.78 -13.53 -18.82
CA GLY A 60 -10.71 -14.01 -17.46
C GLY A 60 -11.20 -15.44 -17.30
N LEU A 61 -11.06 -16.00 -16.11
CA LEU A 61 -11.68 -17.24 -15.72
C LEU A 61 -13.21 -17.12 -15.84
N TRP A 62 -13.87 -18.19 -16.22
CA TRP A 62 -15.32 -18.26 -16.37
C TRP A 62 -15.89 -17.48 -17.56
N GLY A 63 -15.11 -17.25 -18.62
CA GLY A 63 -15.56 -16.60 -19.84
C GLY A 63 -15.89 -15.12 -19.71
N ARG A 64 -15.43 -14.46 -18.64
CA ARG A 64 -15.55 -13.00 -18.51
C ARG A 64 -14.46 -12.32 -19.32
N ASP A 65 -14.88 -11.37 -20.13
CA ASP A 65 -13.95 -10.51 -20.85
C ASP A 65 -13.69 -9.24 -20.03
N TYR A 66 -12.40 -8.96 -19.81
CA TYR A 66 -11.94 -7.72 -19.16
C TYR A 66 -11.47 -6.78 -20.27
N ILE A 67 -12.32 -5.82 -20.61
CA ILE A 67 -12.06 -4.86 -21.68
C ILE A 67 -11.69 -3.54 -21.04
N ILE A 68 -10.56 -2.97 -21.46
CA ILE A 68 -10.17 -1.61 -21.13
C ILE A 68 -10.70 -0.73 -22.27
N ASP A 69 -11.80 -0.05 -22.02
CA ASP A 69 -12.52 0.76 -23.01
C ASP A 69 -12.27 2.28 -22.86
N ARG A 70 -11.55 2.66 -21.80
CA ARG A 70 -11.25 4.07 -21.49
C ARG A 70 -9.90 4.21 -20.78
N PRO A 71 -9.29 5.42 -20.78
CA PRO A 71 -8.12 5.71 -19.98
C PRO A 71 -8.39 5.47 -18.50
N THR A 72 -7.43 4.85 -17.81
CA THR A 72 -7.45 4.63 -16.35
C THR A 72 -6.30 5.41 -15.75
N GLU A 73 -6.60 6.25 -14.77
CA GLU A 73 -5.59 6.92 -13.96
C GLU A 73 -5.21 6.05 -12.78
N ILE A 74 -3.92 5.90 -12.56
CA ILE A 74 -3.37 5.07 -11.50
C ILE A 74 -2.31 5.89 -10.78
N SER A 75 -2.47 6.06 -9.46
CA SER A 75 -1.53 6.77 -8.64
C SER A 75 -0.70 5.81 -7.79
N TYR A 76 0.61 5.95 -7.86
CA TYR A 76 1.53 5.21 -7.01
C TYR A 76 2.68 6.09 -6.54
N ALA A 77 3.39 5.67 -5.50
CA ALA A 77 4.59 6.33 -5.05
C ALA A 77 5.67 5.33 -4.68
N LEU A 78 6.91 5.70 -4.92
CA LEU A 78 8.10 4.96 -4.48
C LEU A 78 8.79 5.75 -3.38
N ILE A 79 8.98 5.12 -2.23
CA ILE A 79 9.57 5.73 -1.04
C ILE A 79 10.83 4.95 -0.65
N PRO A 80 12.02 5.43 -1.04
CA PRO A 80 13.27 4.87 -0.52
C PRO A 80 13.43 5.23 0.96
N HIS A 81 13.95 4.30 1.75
CA HIS A 81 14.15 4.52 3.17
C HIS A 81 15.39 3.78 3.69
N ALA A 82 15.92 4.25 4.81
CA ALA A 82 16.98 3.59 5.54
C ALA A 82 16.38 2.60 6.55
N GLY A 83 17.06 1.47 6.73
CA GLY A 83 16.62 0.45 7.68
C GLY A 83 15.42 -0.35 7.18
N THR A 84 14.65 -0.87 8.13
CA THR A 84 13.44 -1.65 7.84
C THR A 84 12.20 -0.77 7.75
N TRP A 85 11.13 -1.32 7.16
CA TRP A 85 9.83 -0.65 7.03
C TRP A 85 9.24 -0.21 8.39
N GLU A 86 9.49 -1.00 9.47
CA GLU A 86 9.05 -0.65 10.81
C GLU A 86 9.76 0.60 11.34
N LYS A 87 11.09 0.67 11.20
CA LYS A 87 11.88 1.83 11.64
C LYS A 87 11.48 3.10 10.89
N SER A 88 11.16 2.96 9.62
CA SER A 88 10.76 4.07 8.76
C SER A 88 9.26 4.38 8.83
N ARG A 89 8.50 3.63 9.63
CA ARG A 89 7.06 3.81 9.82
C ARG A 89 6.29 3.91 8.49
N ILE A 90 6.58 2.99 7.59
CA ILE A 90 6.05 3.01 6.23
C ILE A 90 4.52 3.00 6.20
N TRP A 91 3.87 2.25 7.08
CA TRP A 91 2.41 2.23 7.20
C TRP A 91 1.83 3.62 7.47
N THR A 92 2.41 4.40 8.39
CA THR A 92 1.94 5.77 8.69
C THR A 92 2.09 6.70 7.47
N GLN A 93 3.13 6.51 6.66
CA GLN A 93 3.31 7.28 5.43
C GLN A 93 2.27 6.89 4.37
N SER A 94 1.95 5.59 4.27
CA SER A 94 0.90 5.09 3.38
C SER A 94 -0.47 5.64 3.76
N GLU A 95 -0.82 5.66 5.03
CA GLU A 95 -2.07 6.23 5.53
C GLU A 95 -2.18 7.73 5.23
N ARG A 96 -1.16 8.50 5.54
CA ARG A 96 -1.14 9.94 5.22
C ARG A 96 -1.33 10.23 3.73
N ARG A 97 -0.91 9.31 2.87
CA ARG A 97 -1.12 9.42 1.44
C ARG A 97 -2.55 9.07 1.03
N ASN A 98 -3.10 8.00 1.58
CA ASN A 98 -4.38 7.42 1.17
C ASN A 98 -5.57 8.01 1.93
N GLU A 99 -5.32 8.64 3.07
CA GLU A 99 -6.33 9.31 3.88
C GLU A 99 -6.11 10.83 3.86
N PRO A 100 -6.67 11.53 2.88
CA PRO A 100 -6.49 12.97 2.77
C PRO A 100 -7.15 13.69 3.94
N LEU A 101 -6.53 14.78 4.38
CA LEU A 101 -7.10 15.67 5.36
C LEU A 101 -8.37 16.34 4.82
N VAL A 102 -9.43 16.29 5.61
CA VAL A 102 -10.66 17.03 5.33
C VAL A 102 -10.56 18.40 5.99
N ALA A 103 -10.60 19.46 5.20
CA ALA A 103 -10.63 20.82 5.67
C ALA A 103 -12.03 21.42 5.48
N THR A 104 -12.57 22.02 6.53
CA THR A 104 -13.82 22.78 6.48
C THR A 104 -13.58 24.23 6.82
N LEU A 105 -14.23 25.14 6.09
CA LEU A 105 -14.22 26.55 6.38
C LEU A 105 -15.45 26.91 7.23
N GLY A 106 -15.26 27.62 8.33
CA GLY A 106 -16.33 28.16 9.15
C GLY A 106 -16.28 27.71 10.60
N GLY A 107 -17.01 28.46 11.43
CA GLY A 107 -17.10 28.28 12.89
C GLY A 107 -16.06 29.04 13.68
N ASP A 108 -16.48 29.45 14.89
CA ASP A 108 -15.56 30.02 15.89
C ASP A 108 -14.77 28.87 16.53
N ALA A 109 -13.61 28.56 15.94
CA ALA A 109 -12.73 27.56 16.51
C ALA A 109 -12.11 28.11 17.80
N THR A 110 -12.52 27.62 18.93
CA THR A 110 -11.89 27.91 20.24
C THR A 110 -10.62 27.08 20.47
N LEU A 111 -10.43 26.00 19.70
CA LEU A 111 -9.27 25.12 19.74
C LEU A 111 -8.39 25.36 18.50
N THR A 112 -7.16 25.71 18.71
CA THR A 112 -6.14 25.87 17.65
C THR A 112 -5.53 24.53 17.22
N SER A 113 -5.54 23.54 18.10
CA SER A 113 -5.13 22.16 17.84
C SER A 113 -5.71 21.23 18.91
N GLY A 114 -5.96 20.00 18.56
CA GLY A 114 -6.44 18.99 19.49
C GLY A 114 -6.56 17.63 18.85
N SER A 115 -6.75 16.60 19.69
CA SER A 115 -7.06 15.25 19.27
C SER A 115 -8.30 14.77 20.01
N LEU A 116 -9.23 14.15 19.31
CA LEU A 116 -10.41 13.51 19.90
C LEU A 116 -10.03 12.25 20.69
N PHE A 117 -8.96 11.59 20.27
CA PHE A 117 -8.48 10.37 20.90
C PHE A 117 -6.96 10.39 21.04
N ARG A 118 -6.49 9.80 22.11
CA ARG A 118 -5.08 9.57 22.34
C ARG A 118 -4.88 8.09 22.66
N ILE A 119 -4.04 7.43 21.89
CA ILE A 119 -3.58 6.08 22.18
C ILE A 119 -2.20 6.22 22.80
N GLU A 120 -2.08 5.83 24.05
CA GLU A 120 -0.82 5.99 24.82
C GLU A 120 0.22 4.92 24.48
N ASN A 121 -0.21 3.80 23.91
CA ASN A 121 0.68 2.71 23.54
C ASN A 121 0.90 2.69 22.03
N ASN A 122 2.14 2.91 21.60
CA ASN A 122 2.53 2.92 20.18
C ASN A 122 2.41 1.56 19.45
N ALA A 123 2.05 0.49 20.18
CA ALA A 123 1.78 -0.82 19.59
C ALA A 123 0.36 -0.93 19.02
N TYR A 124 -0.49 0.06 19.26
CA TYR A 124 -1.87 0.09 18.78
C TYR A 124 -2.11 1.27 17.84
N GLU A 125 -2.99 1.07 16.91
CA GLU A 125 -3.41 2.07 15.94
C GLU A 125 -4.94 2.06 15.81
N LEU A 126 -5.54 3.24 15.67
CA LEU A 126 -6.96 3.37 15.38
C LEU A 126 -7.19 3.21 13.88
N VAL A 127 -7.76 2.08 13.46
CA VAL A 127 -7.99 1.77 12.05
C VAL A 127 -9.31 2.38 11.55
N SER A 128 -10.35 2.34 12.36
CA SER A 128 -11.64 2.94 12.03
C SER A 128 -12.46 3.25 13.25
N MET A 129 -13.36 4.21 13.11
CA MET A 129 -14.37 4.54 14.10
C MET A 129 -15.74 4.62 13.40
N VAL A 130 -16.68 3.84 13.90
CA VAL A 130 -18.07 3.82 13.40
C VAL A 130 -18.99 4.21 14.54
N TYR A 131 -19.95 5.09 14.29
CA TYR A 131 -20.99 5.55 15.22
C TYR A 131 -22.39 5.39 14.61
#